data_09036da5e42fb0ceea67fb2533a03f3c
#
_entry.id   09036da5e42fb0ceea67fb2533a03f3c
#
_cell.length_a   1.000
_cell.length_b   1.000
_cell.length_c   1.000
_cell.angle_alpha   90.00
_cell.angle_beta   90.00
_cell.angle_gamma   90.00
#
_symmetry.space_group_name_H-M   'P 1'
#
loop_
_entity.id
_entity.type
_entity.pdbx_description
1 polymer ?
#
loop_
_entity_poly.entity_id
_entity_poly.type
_entity_poly.pdbx_seq_one_letter_code
_entity_poly.pdbx_strand_id
1 'polypeptide(L)'
;MKVLHTISGLGISNGGPSQSVYYTVKGLRTKGLDADILTYQPAKNDKFISNEDYIIALQNKNLPLAYSAEYKKFLQKKPYDIYHAQGVWLYPTYITAKFARKCKKPYIITPRGMLYPQALSVSKLKKQLFLKLFLMNDLNQAACVHATCTEEMQHIRNLGVKSPVAVIPNPVSIHDFTEVQAKKAIKIGYLGRVHPRKNIERLLYVWDKLNPDKTDAELIIIGDGDKAYMDFLKAEQTRLNLKNVIFTGFLTGEAKENALNSLSYLVVPSDFENFGMIIPEALIKGIPVIASKGTPWEELGTYYCGWWVENDVETLAETIQKAIDTPESKRIEMGKRGQELVKTNYSVEVVAQKMIRLYDWILNGGEKPEFVHLLGD
;
A
#
# COMPACT_ATOMS: atom_id res chain seq x y z
N MET A 1 -25.84 -10.39 -0.29
CA MET A 1 -25.23 -9.10 0.03
C MET A 1 -24.52 -8.55 -1.19
N LYS A 2 -24.81 -7.29 -1.56
CA LYS A 2 -24.18 -6.59 -2.68
C LYS A 2 -23.32 -5.43 -2.15
N VAL A 3 -22.06 -5.35 -2.56
CA VAL A 3 -21.11 -4.34 -2.10
C VAL A 3 -20.57 -3.52 -3.27
N LEU A 4 -20.55 -2.20 -3.15
CA LEU A 4 -19.91 -1.33 -4.12
C LEU A 4 -18.64 -0.73 -3.54
N HIS A 5 -17.49 -1.08 -4.10
CA HIS A 5 -16.25 -0.35 -3.87
C HIS A 5 -16.16 0.84 -4.82
N THR A 6 -15.80 2.01 -4.30
CA THR A 6 -15.66 3.21 -5.12
C THR A 6 -14.24 3.78 -4.98
N ILE A 7 -13.58 3.99 -6.11
CA ILE A 7 -12.21 4.54 -6.17
C ILE A 7 -12.08 5.47 -7.37
N SER A 8 -11.27 6.53 -7.27
CA SER A 8 -11.09 7.50 -8.34
C SER A 8 -10.25 7.04 -9.52
N GLY A 9 -9.45 5.98 -9.36
CA GLY A 9 -8.63 5.43 -10.42
C GLY A 9 -8.25 3.98 -10.16
N LEU A 10 -8.27 3.17 -11.21
CA LEU A 10 -7.92 1.75 -11.19
C LEU A 10 -6.90 1.42 -12.30
N GLY A 11 -6.13 2.42 -12.70
CA GLY A 11 -5.04 2.27 -13.66
C GLY A 11 -3.77 1.71 -13.01
N ILE A 12 -2.89 1.15 -13.83
CA ILE A 12 -1.57 0.64 -13.39
C ILE A 12 -0.75 1.77 -12.76
N SER A 13 -0.82 2.97 -13.31
CA SER A 13 -0.10 4.14 -12.78
C SER A 13 -0.57 4.61 -11.39
N ASN A 14 -1.77 4.21 -10.96
CA ASN A 14 -2.28 4.52 -9.62
C ASN A 14 -1.62 3.69 -8.50
N GLY A 15 -0.86 2.64 -8.84
CA GLY A 15 -0.03 1.88 -7.92
C GLY A 15 -0.80 1.07 -6.88
N GLY A 16 -0.25 0.99 -5.66
CA GLY A 16 -0.74 0.15 -4.58
C GLY A 16 -2.25 0.24 -4.25
N PRO A 17 -2.87 1.43 -4.17
CA PRO A 17 -4.31 1.54 -3.94
C PRO A 17 -5.18 0.81 -4.96
N SER A 18 -4.81 0.89 -6.26
CA SER A 18 -5.53 0.18 -7.33
C SER A 18 -5.43 -1.32 -7.19
N GLN A 19 -4.23 -1.84 -6.96
CA GLN A 19 -3.98 -3.27 -6.72
C GLN A 19 -4.77 -3.77 -5.51
N SER A 20 -4.70 -3.05 -4.41
CA SER A 20 -5.38 -3.43 -3.17
C SER A 20 -6.90 -3.52 -3.35
N VAL A 21 -7.52 -2.53 -4.00
CA VAL A 21 -8.98 -2.56 -4.25
C VAL A 21 -9.34 -3.69 -5.19
N TYR A 22 -8.60 -3.86 -6.26
CA TYR A 22 -8.83 -4.94 -7.22
C TYR A 22 -8.77 -6.31 -6.55
N TYR A 23 -7.68 -6.61 -5.84
CA TYR A 23 -7.53 -7.90 -5.17
C TYR A 23 -8.54 -8.12 -4.03
N THR A 24 -8.92 -7.06 -3.31
CA THR A 24 -10.00 -7.15 -2.31
C THR A 24 -11.30 -7.58 -2.96
N VAL A 25 -11.73 -6.91 -4.03
CA VAL A 25 -12.99 -7.23 -4.70
C VAL A 25 -12.91 -8.58 -5.39
N LYS A 26 -11.81 -8.93 -6.05
CA LYS A 26 -11.58 -10.25 -6.63
C LYS A 26 -11.73 -11.36 -5.57
N GLY A 27 -11.10 -11.18 -4.40
CA GLY A 27 -11.22 -12.13 -3.29
C GLY A 27 -12.65 -12.26 -2.76
N LEU A 28 -13.39 -11.16 -2.63
CA LEU A 28 -14.80 -11.17 -2.25
C LEU A 28 -15.64 -11.97 -3.24
N ARG A 29 -15.44 -11.75 -4.54
CA ARG A 29 -16.15 -12.47 -5.59
C ARG A 29 -15.80 -13.96 -5.64
N THR A 30 -14.55 -14.31 -5.45
CA THR A 30 -14.11 -15.72 -5.33
C THR A 30 -14.79 -16.43 -4.15
N LYS A 31 -15.14 -15.70 -3.09
CA LYS A 31 -15.91 -16.19 -1.95
C LYS A 31 -17.44 -16.13 -2.17
N GLY A 32 -17.90 -15.83 -3.39
CA GLY A 32 -19.33 -15.80 -3.75
C GLY A 32 -20.06 -14.49 -3.40
N LEU A 33 -19.36 -13.43 -3.01
CA LEU A 33 -19.99 -12.15 -2.71
C LEU A 33 -20.20 -11.34 -4.02
N ASP A 34 -21.39 -10.74 -4.18
CA ASP A 34 -21.65 -9.81 -5.28
C ASP A 34 -21.01 -8.46 -4.97
N ALA A 35 -19.80 -8.21 -5.51
CA ALA A 35 -19.03 -7.02 -5.27
C ALA A 35 -18.57 -6.37 -6.58
N ASP A 36 -18.84 -5.07 -6.74
CA ASP A 36 -18.47 -4.28 -7.92
C ASP A 36 -17.46 -3.17 -7.54
N ILE A 37 -16.72 -2.70 -8.55
CA ILE A 37 -15.84 -1.52 -8.44
C ILE A 37 -16.39 -0.43 -9.36
N LEU A 38 -16.69 0.75 -8.79
CA LEU A 38 -17.00 1.95 -9.56
C LEU A 38 -15.78 2.86 -9.59
N THR A 39 -15.32 3.20 -10.78
CA THR A 39 -14.12 3.99 -11.01
C THR A 39 -14.25 4.88 -12.24
N TYR A 40 -13.18 5.64 -12.55
CA TYR A 40 -13.07 6.36 -13.83
C TYR A 40 -12.19 5.60 -14.82
N GLN A 41 -12.43 5.87 -16.11
CA GLN A 41 -11.54 5.44 -17.17
C GLN A 41 -10.11 5.96 -16.90
N PRO A 42 -9.07 5.14 -17.08
CA PRO A 42 -7.69 5.59 -16.98
C PRO A 42 -7.37 6.70 -17.98
N ALA A 43 -6.30 7.43 -17.75
CA ALA A 43 -5.77 8.36 -18.73
C ALA A 43 -5.37 7.65 -20.03
N LYS A 44 -5.31 8.39 -21.15
CA LYS A 44 -5.02 7.80 -22.49
C LYS A 44 -3.76 6.94 -22.56
N ASN A 45 -2.76 7.24 -21.73
CA ASN A 45 -1.47 6.54 -21.70
C ASN A 45 -1.36 5.52 -20.57
N ASP A 46 -2.47 5.22 -19.88
CA ASP A 46 -2.53 4.25 -18.78
C ASP A 46 -3.51 3.13 -19.11
N LYS A 47 -3.33 1.98 -18.49
CA LYS A 47 -4.20 0.81 -18.69
C LYS A 47 -4.85 0.43 -17.37
N PHE A 48 -6.04 -0.16 -17.44
CA PHE A 48 -6.63 -0.81 -16.27
C PHE A 48 -5.71 -1.92 -15.76
N ILE A 49 -5.77 -2.12 -14.44
CA ILE A 49 -5.10 -3.26 -13.79
C ILE A 49 -5.70 -4.60 -14.25
N SER A 50 -6.98 -4.61 -14.62
CA SER A 50 -7.70 -5.75 -15.15
C SER A 50 -8.96 -5.30 -15.90
N ASN A 51 -9.50 -6.15 -16.78
CA ASN A 51 -10.74 -5.93 -17.56
C ASN A 51 -11.85 -6.90 -17.14
N GLU A 52 -12.21 -6.89 -15.88
CA GLU A 52 -13.27 -7.72 -15.33
C GLU A 52 -14.66 -7.05 -15.48
N ASP A 53 -15.70 -7.82 -15.61
CA ASP A 53 -17.08 -7.35 -15.79
C ASP A 53 -17.65 -6.57 -14.61
N TYR A 54 -17.11 -6.80 -13.42
CA TYR A 54 -17.46 -6.08 -12.20
C TYR A 54 -16.73 -4.72 -12.03
N ILE A 55 -15.90 -4.34 -13.00
CA ILE A 55 -15.26 -3.02 -13.02
C ILE A 55 -16.09 -2.07 -13.88
N ILE A 56 -16.79 -1.16 -13.22
CA ILE A 56 -17.69 -0.19 -13.86
C ILE A 56 -16.93 1.12 -13.99
N ALA A 57 -16.55 1.47 -15.21
CA ALA A 57 -15.74 2.64 -15.49
C ALA A 57 -16.55 3.77 -16.12
N LEU A 58 -16.53 4.94 -15.48
CA LEU A 58 -17.16 6.15 -15.97
C LEU A 58 -16.15 7.04 -16.68
N GLN A 59 -16.62 7.89 -17.61
CA GLN A 59 -15.76 8.86 -18.27
C GLN A 59 -15.23 9.89 -17.27
N ASN A 60 -13.90 10.08 -17.28
CA ASN A 60 -13.25 11.12 -16.51
C ASN A 60 -13.19 12.40 -17.36
N LYS A 61 -13.91 13.44 -16.95
CA LYS A 61 -13.91 14.74 -17.63
C LYS A 61 -12.81 15.68 -17.11
N ASN A 62 -11.89 15.20 -16.28
CA ASN A 62 -10.81 15.97 -15.67
C ASN A 62 -11.27 17.24 -14.95
N LEU A 63 -12.47 17.20 -14.39
CA LEU A 63 -13.02 18.31 -13.59
C LEU A 63 -12.38 18.35 -12.18
N PRO A 64 -12.36 19.53 -11.55
CA PRO A 64 -11.81 19.67 -10.19
C PRO A 64 -12.39 18.64 -9.23
N LEU A 65 -11.56 18.14 -8.32
CA LEU A 65 -11.90 17.10 -7.33
C LEU A 65 -12.47 15.81 -7.94
N ALA A 66 -12.22 15.55 -9.22
CA ALA A 66 -12.79 14.43 -9.97
C ALA A 66 -14.36 14.44 -9.95
N TYR A 67 -14.97 15.61 -10.10
CA TYR A 67 -16.43 15.75 -10.14
C TYR A 67 -17.03 15.05 -11.37
N SER A 68 -18.13 14.33 -11.16
CA SER A 68 -18.90 13.70 -12.24
C SER A 68 -20.39 13.59 -11.89
N ALA A 69 -21.23 14.17 -12.74
CA ALA A 69 -22.68 13.98 -12.63
C ALA A 69 -23.10 12.53 -12.94
N GLU A 70 -22.35 11.84 -13.81
CA GLU A 70 -22.59 10.43 -14.15
C GLU A 70 -22.41 9.51 -12.95
N TYR A 71 -21.43 9.82 -12.08
CA TYR A 71 -21.18 9.08 -10.85
C TYR A 71 -22.40 9.08 -9.94
N LYS A 72 -23.00 10.26 -9.72
CA LYS A 72 -24.23 10.40 -8.94
C LYS A 72 -25.40 9.66 -9.57
N LYS A 73 -25.54 9.76 -10.92
CA LYS A 73 -26.60 9.05 -11.66
C LYS A 73 -26.46 7.53 -11.54
N PHE A 74 -25.23 7.00 -11.59
CA PHE A 74 -24.97 5.59 -11.40
C PHE A 74 -25.41 5.10 -10.01
N LEU A 75 -25.01 5.79 -8.95
CA LEU A 75 -25.40 5.44 -7.58
C LEU A 75 -26.92 5.38 -7.40
N GLN A 76 -27.67 6.24 -8.10
CA GLN A 76 -29.12 6.27 -8.05
C GLN A 76 -29.81 5.13 -8.79
N LYS A 77 -29.16 4.52 -9.80
CA LYS A 77 -29.73 3.49 -10.65
C LYS A 77 -29.59 2.08 -10.10
N LYS A 78 -28.50 1.78 -9.41
CA LYS A 78 -28.16 0.43 -8.93
C LYS A 78 -27.98 0.44 -7.42
N PRO A 79 -28.92 -0.10 -6.64
CA PRO A 79 -28.80 -0.17 -5.19
C PRO A 79 -27.79 -1.25 -4.77
N TYR A 80 -27.04 -0.94 -3.70
CA TYR A 80 -26.15 -1.86 -3.01
C TYR A 80 -26.51 -1.92 -1.53
N ASP A 81 -26.12 -2.98 -0.85
CA ASP A 81 -26.36 -3.12 0.59
C ASP A 81 -25.33 -2.34 1.40
N ILE A 82 -24.06 -2.31 0.91
CA ILE A 82 -22.95 -1.56 1.51
C ILE A 82 -22.21 -0.78 0.42
N TYR A 83 -21.75 0.42 0.78
CA TYR A 83 -20.89 1.26 -0.03
C TYR A 83 -19.52 1.39 0.64
N HIS A 84 -18.42 1.07 -0.04
CA HIS A 84 -17.08 1.11 0.49
C HIS A 84 -16.21 2.08 -0.32
N ALA A 85 -16.03 3.31 0.19
CA ALA A 85 -15.32 4.38 -0.50
C ALA A 85 -13.81 4.37 -0.17
N GLN A 86 -12.98 4.60 -1.20
CA GLN A 86 -11.53 4.58 -1.11
C GLN A 86 -10.93 5.97 -1.32
N GLY A 87 -10.08 6.40 -0.38
CA GLY A 87 -9.56 7.76 -0.33
C GLY A 87 -10.54 8.74 0.31
N VAL A 88 -10.14 10.00 0.49
CA VAL A 88 -10.96 10.98 1.26
C VAL A 88 -11.08 12.36 0.62
N TRP A 89 -10.25 12.72 -0.38
CA TRP A 89 -10.18 14.11 -0.87
C TRP A 89 -10.98 14.39 -2.12
N LEU A 90 -11.59 13.38 -2.75
CA LEU A 90 -12.21 13.48 -4.06
C LEU A 90 -13.71 13.28 -4.01
N TYR A 91 -14.39 13.82 -5.02
CA TYR A 91 -15.83 13.75 -5.18
C TYR A 91 -16.43 12.33 -5.09
N PRO A 92 -15.80 11.26 -5.64
CA PRO A 92 -16.31 9.90 -5.49
C PRO A 92 -16.60 9.50 -4.05
N THR A 93 -15.70 9.75 -3.12
CA THR A 93 -15.91 9.44 -1.69
C THR A 93 -17.02 10.26 -1.08
N TYR A 94 -16.99 11.58 -1.28
CA TYR A 94 -18.01 12.49 -0.76
C TYR A 94 -19.41 12.11 -1.26
N ILE A 95 -19.58 11.91 -2.57
CA ILE A 95 -20.91 11.60 -3.13
C ILE A 95 -21.40 10.22 -2.73
N THR A 96 -20.50 9.24 -2.58
CA THR A 96 -20.83 7.89 -2.11
C THR A 96 -21.35 7.93 -0.67
N ALA A 97 -20.65 8.58 0.24
CA ALA A 97 -21.08 8.76 1.63
C ALA A 97 -22.40 9.52 1.74
N LYS A 98 -22.53 10.64 1.02
CA LYS A 98 -23.77 11.44 0.97
C LYS A 98 -24.96 10.64 0.43
N PHE A 99 -24.74 9.86 -0.62
CA PHE A 99 -25.79 9.02 -1.22
C PHE A 99 -26.22 7.90 -0.28
N ALA A 100 -25.26 7.17 0.29
CA ALA A 100 -25.52 6.09 1.24
C ALA A 100 -26.35 6.58 2.44
N ARG A 101 -25.98 7.72 3.06
CA ARG A 101 -26.78 8.34 4.12
C ARG A 101 -28.22 8.69 3.67
N LYS A 102 -28.37 9.28 2.48
CA LYS A 102 -29.69 9.60 1.94
C LYS A 102 -30.58 8.36 1.79
N CYS A 103 -29.96 7.23 1.40
CA CYS A 103 -30.67 5.95 1.20
C CYS A 103 -30.73 5.10 2.48
N LYS A 104 -30.23 5.61 3.63
CA LYS A 104 -30.13 4.87 4.90
C LYS A 104 -29.39 3.53 4.74
N LYS A 105 -28.36 3.52 3.91
CA LYS A 105 -27.49 2.35 3.69
C LYS A 105 -26.15 2.57 4.42
N PRO A 106 -25.55 1.53 5.01
CA PRO A 106 -24.25 1.62 5.62
C PRO A 106 -23.17 1.91 4.58
N TYR A 107 -22.14 2.67 5.02
CA TYR A 107 -20.98 2.91 4.20
C TYR A 107 -19.69 2.85 5.05
N ILE A 108 -18.60 2.53 4.37
CA ILE A 108 -17.25 2.43 4.92
C ILE A 108 -16.36 3.40 4.15
N ILE A 109 -15.41 4.01 4.83
CA ILE A 109 -14.38 4.86 4.21
C ILE A 109 -13.01 4.29 4.57
N THR A 110 -12.16 4.07 3.54
CA THR A 110 -10.75 3.71 3.71
C THR A 110 -9.88 4.90 3.35
N PRO A 111 -9.24 5.60 4.30
CA PRO A 111 -8.45 6.81 4.03
C PRO A 111 -7.15 6.56 3.26
N ARG A 112 -6.55 5.37 3.36
CA ARG A 112 -5.31 4.98 2.65
C ARG A 112 -4.14 5.93 2.93
N GLY A 113 -3.89 6.23 4.19
CA GLY A 113 -2.79 7.09 4.64
C GLY A 113 -2.99 8.58 4.35
N MET A 114 -4.12 8.96 3.77
CA MET A 114 -4.37 10.36 3.41
C MET A 114 -4.67 11.25 4.62
N LEU A 115 -4.85 10.67 5.81
CA LEU A 115 -5.10 11.37 7.08
C LEU A 115 -3.91 11.41 8.01
N TYR A 116 -2.77 10.92 7.59
CA TYR A 116 -1.52 11.05 8.34
C TYR A 116 -1.07 12.51 8.44
N PRO A 117 -0.38 12.91 9.52
CA PRO A 117 0.12 14.28 9.69
C PRO A 117 0.92 14.80 8.49
N GLN A 118 1.78 13.96 7.94
CA GLN A 118 2.61 14.26 6.76
C GLN A 118 1.75 14.52 5.51
N ALA A 119 0.70 13.73 5.31
CA ALA A 119 -0.25 13.94 4.21
C ALA A 119 -1.09 15.21 4.42
N LEU A 120 -1.46 15.51 5.66
CA LEU A 120 -2.24 16.70 6.01
C LEU A 120 -1.43 18.00 5.91
N SER A 121 -0.10 17.95 6.07
CA SER A 121 0.77 19.12 5.96
C SER A 121 0.81 19.73 4.55
N VAL A 122 0.63 18.90 3.52
CA VAL A 122 0.56 19.34 2.12
C VAL A 122 -0.78 20.04 1.86
N SER A 123 -0.76 21.30 1.42
CA SER A 123 -1.97 22.13 1.22
C SER A 123 -2.81 22.26 2.50
N LYS A 124 -2.17 22.43 3.64
CA LYS A 124 -2.69 22.34 5.00
C LYS A 124 -4.02 23.08 5.19
N LEU A 125 -4.10 24.37 4.82
CA LEU A 125 -5.30 25.18 5.02
C LEU A 125 -6.52 24.64 4.27
N LYS A 126 -6.34 24.26 3.00
CA LYS A 126 -7.42 23.70 2.17
C LYS A 126 -7.93 22.37 2.75
N LYS A 127 -7.01 21.50 3.15
CA LYS A 127 -7.36 20.21 3.74
C LYS A 127 -8.01 20.35 5.11
N GLN A 128 -7.54 21.24 5.96
CA GLN A 128 -8.16 21.51 7.26
C GLN A 128 -9.59 22.04 7.12
N LEU A 129 -9.82 22.95 6.17
CA LEU A 129 -11.16 23.47 5.92
C LEU A 129 -12.09 22.36 5.42
N PHE A 130 -11.65 21.57 4.43
CA PHE A 130 -12.43 20.44 3.91
C PHE A 130 -12.69 19.37 4.97
N LEU A 131 -11.67 19.04 5.76
CA LEU A 131 -11.78 18.10 6.88
C LEU A 131 -12.86 18.54 7.85
N LYS A 132 -12.82 19.80 8.30
CA LYS A 132 -13.77 20.35 9.29
C LYS A 132 -15.20 20.48 8.76
N LEU A 133 -15.37 20.91 7.50
CA LEU A 133 -16.69 21.20 6.94
C LEU A 133 -17.42 19.95 6.41
N PHE A 134 -16.69 18.95 5.92
CA PHE A 134 -17.29 17.83 5.22
C PHE A 134 -16.80 16.47 5.74
N LEU A 135 -15.48 16.25 5.74
CA LEU A 135 -14.94 14.90 5.89
C LEU A 135 -15.13 14.33 7.30
N MET A 136 -15.00 15.15 8.36
CA MET A 136 -15.24 14.69 9.73
C MET A 136 -16.67 14.20 9.95
N ASN A 137 -17.64 14.88 9.32
CA ASN A 137 -19.03 14.43 9.37
C ASN A 137 -19.20 13.09 8.62
N ASP A 138 -18.57 12.95 7.44
CA ASP A 138 -18.62 11.71 6.67
C ASP A 138 -17.94 10.54 7.41
N LEU A 139 -16.80 10.78 8.06
CA LEU A 139 -16.10 9.77 8.85
C LEU A 139 -16.90 9.37 10.10
N ASN A 140 -17.49 10.34 10.82
CA ASN A 140 -18.22 10.08 12.06
C ASN A 140 -19.63 9.50 11.86
N GLN A 141 -20.16 9.53 10.65
CA GLN A 141 -21.43 8.87 10.29
C GLN A 141 -21.22 7.58 9.49
N ALA A 142 -19.97 7.20 9.21
CA ALA A 142 -19.66 5.92 8.59
C ALA A 142 -20.03 4.76 9.53
N ALA A 143 -20.55 3.67 8.98
CA ALA A 143 -20.77 2.44 9.75
C ALA A 143 -19.46 1.89 10.30
N CYS A 144 -18.37 2.11 9.55
CA CYS A 144 -17.00 1.80 9.98
C CYS A 144 -16.01 2.61 9.13
N VAL A 145 -14.86 2.95 9.70
CA VAL A 145 -13.69 3.43 8.95
C VAL A 145 -12.71 2.26 8.83
N HIS A 146 -12.20 2.02 7.63
CA HIS A 146 -11.25 0.92 7.40
C HIS A 146 -9.83 1.47 7.37
N ALA A 147 -9.00 1.07 8.32
CA ALA A 147 -7.56 1.31 8.37
C ALA A 147 -6.79 0.09 7.85
N THR A 148 -5.68 0.29 7.15
CA THR A 148 -4.87 -0.79 6.60
C THR A 148 -3.81 -1.31 7.57
N CYS A 149 -3.56 -0.57 8.66
CA CYS A 149 -2.66 -0.93 9.75
C CYS A 149 -3.06 -0.20 11.04
N THR A 150 -2.50 -0.64 12.16
CA THR A 150 -2.76 -0.06 13.49
C THR A 150 -2.34 1.41 13.58
N GLU A 151 -1.21 1.78 12.96
CA GLU A 151 -0.75 3.16 12.94
C GLU A 151 -1.75 4.08 12.22
N GLU A 152 -2.32 3.65 11.09
CA GLU A 152 -3.38 4.40 10.41
C GLU A 152 -4.61 4.57 11.30
N MET A 153 -5.01 3.55 12.04
CA MET A 153 -6.09 3.64 13.02
C MET A 153 -5.80 4.68 14.09
N GLN A 154 -4.60 4.70 14.66
CA GLN A 154 -4.20 5.69 15.66
C GLN A 154 -4.28 7.13 15.11
N HIS A 155 -3.81 7.35 13.89
CA HIS A 155 -3.93 8.66 13.24
C HIS A 155 -5.39 9.07 13.00
N ILE A 156 -6.25 8.13 12.60
CA ILE A 156 -7.70 8.36 12.46
C ILE A 156 -8.31 8.76 13.81
N ARG A 157 -7.98 8.06 14.89
CA ARG A 157 -8.43 8.37 16.25
C ARG A 157 -7.95 9.74 16.74
N ASN A 158 -6.69 10.06 16.50
CA ASN A 158 -6.10 11.37 16.87
C ASN A 158 -6.77 12.56 16.19
N LEU A 159 -7.42 12.34 15.04
CA LEU A 159 -8.25 13.38 14.39
C LEU A 159 -9.64 13.54 15.04
N GLY A 160 -10.01 12.70 15.99
CA GLY A 160 -11.31 12.76 16.66
C GLY A 160 -12.42 11.96 15.97
N VAL A 161 -12.08 10.98 15.14
CA VAL A 161 -13.06 10.06 14.54
C VAL A 161 -13.61 9.12 15.60
N LYS A 162 -14.95 9.08 15.73
CA LYS A 162 -15.69 8.32 16.76
C LYS A 162 -16.27 7.00 16.24
N SER A 163 -16.49 6.87 14.93
CA SER A 163 -17.00 5.63 14.33
C SER A 163 -16.11 4.44 14.64
N PRO A 164 -16.64 3.20 14.62
CA PRO A 164 -15.82 2.00 14.66
C PRO A 164 -14.68 2.06 13.61
N VAL A 165 -13.50 1.53 13.95
CA VAL A 165 -12.38 1.42 13.01
C VAL A 165 -12.00 -0.04 12.86
N ALA A 166 -12.06 -0.57 11.64
CA ALA A 166 -11.58 -1.92 11.35
C ALA A 166 -10.14 -1.86 10.83
N VAL A 167 -9.25 -2.62 11.43
CA VAL A 167 -7.86 -2.76 10.96
C VAL A 167 -7.76 -4.03 10.12
N ILE A 168 -7.81 -3.87 8.79
CA ILE A 168 -7.70 -4.97 7.83
C ILE A 168 -6.62 -4.61 6.81
N PRO A 169 -5.56 -5.43 6.66
CA PRO A 169 -4.45 -5.11 5.78
C PRO A 169 -4.85 -5.14 4.29
N ASN A 170 -3.99 -4.57 3.45
CA ASN A 170 -4.12 -4.72 2.02
C ASN A 170 -3.84 -6.17 1.61
N PRO A 171 -4.61 -6.74 0.66
CA PRO A 171 -4.38 -8.10 0.17
C PRO A 171 -3.19 -8.18 -0.77
N VAL A 172 -2.53 -9.32 -0.74
CA VAL A 172 -1.43 -9.68 -1.65
C VAL A 172 -1.78 -10.96 -2.39
N SER A 173 -1.53 -10.97 -3.70
CA SER A 173 -1.72 -12.17 -4.52
C SER A 173 -0.66 -13.22 -4.18
N ILE A 174 -1.10 -14.43 -3.86
CA ILE A 174 -0.19 -15.56 -3.62
C ILE A 174 0.20 -16.28 -4.91
N HIS A 175 -0.35 -15.88 -6.07
CA HIS A 175 0.06 -16.43 -7.37
C HIS A 175 1.52 -16.08 -7.71
N ASP A 176 2.08 -15.07 -7.05
CA ASP A 176 3.48 -14.65 -7.18
C ASP A 176 4.44 -15.46 -6.29
N PHE A 177 3.95 -16.53 -5.66
CA PHE A 177 4.78 -17.44 -4.88
C PHE A 177 5.85 -18.07 -5.76
N THR A 178 7.11 -17.94 -5.32
CA THR A 178 8.25 -18.60 -5.94
C THR A 178 8.98 -19.40 -4.88
N GLU A 179 9.55 -20.56 -5.27
CA GLU A 179 10.42 -21.29 -4.37
C GLU A 179 11.66 -20.44 -4.01
N VAL A 180 11.99 -20.39 -2.72
CA VAL A 180 13.17 -19.64 -2.26
C VAL A 180 14.43 -20.30 -2.74
N GLN A 181 15.15 -19.64 -3.65
CA GLN A 181 16.35 -20.17 -4.28
C GLN A 181 17.62 -19.52 -3.73
N ALA A 182 18.72 -20.27 -3.81
CA ALA A 182 20.04 -19.75 -3.58
C ALA A 182 20.40 -18.65 -4.60
N LYS A 183 21.14 -17.63 -4.15
CA LYS A 183 21.59 -16.52 -5.00
C LYS A 183 23.09 -16.58 -5.19
N LYS A 184 23.54 -16.45 -6.43
CA LYS A 184 24.98 -16.48 -6.77
C LYS A 184 25.72 -15.22 -6.30
N ALA A 185 25.06 -14.09 -6.25
CA ALA A 185 25.60 -12.80 -5.81
C ALA A 185 24.59 -12.11 -4.89
N ILE A 186 25.08 -11.31 -3.96
CA ILE A 186 24.23 -10.56 -3.06
C ILE A 186 23.79 -9.28 -3.76
N LYS A 187 22.47 -9.18 -3.99
CA LYS A 187 21.83 -8.00 -4.56
C LYS A 187 20.88 -7.42 -3.55
N ILE A 188 21.14 -6.20 -3.14
CA ILE A 188 20.29 -5.44 -2.23
C ILE A 188 19.51 -4.43 -3.09
N GLY A 189 18.19 -4.47 -3.03
CA GLY A 189 17.38 -3.67 -3.93
C GLY A 189 16.42 -2.74 -3.21
N TYR A 190 16.16 -1.61 -3.83
CA TYR A 190 14.99 -0.78 -3.59
C TYR A 190 14.04 -0.94 -4.78
N LEU A 191 12.73 -1.03 -4.52
CA LEU A 191 11.72 -0.98 -5.57
C LEU A 191 10.63 0.02 -5.22
N GLY A 192 10.36 0.96 -6.11
CA GLY A 192 9.28 1.91 -5.95
C GLY A 192 9.52 3.24 -6.64
N ARG A 193 8.59 4.17 -6.45
CA ARG A 193 8.76 5.54 -6.95
C ARG A 193 9.94 6.20 -6.25
N VAL A 194 10.89 6.71 -7.02
CA VAL A 194 12.04 7.47 -6.49
C VAL A 194 11.55 8.88 -6.11
N HIS A 195 11.57 9.16 -4.82
CA HIS A 195 11.07 10.41 -4.24
C HIS A 195 11.83 10.72 -2.95
N PRO A 196 12.09 11.98 -2.55
CA PRO A 196 12.83 12.33 -1.33
C PRO A 196 12.36 11.58 -0.08
N ARG A 197 11.05 11.41 0.14
CA ARG A 197 10.49 10.64 1.26
C ARG A 197 10.91 9.16 1.32
N LYS A 198 11.42 8.63 0.22
CA LYS A 198 11.88 7.24 0.12
C LYS A 198 13.36 7.10 0.49
N ASN A 199 14.05 8.23 0.70
CA ASN A 199 15.44 8.30 1.19
C ASN A 199 16.44 7.49 0.37
N ILE A 200 16.32 7.53 -0.97
CA ILE A 200 17.30 6.86 -1.84
C ILE A 200 18.69 7.50 -1.68
N GLU A 201 18.73 8.80 -1.46
CA GLU A 201 19.96 9.52 -1.10
C GLU A 201 20.64 8.92 0.15
N ARG A 202 19.85 8.68 1.23
CA ARG A 202 20.36 8.01 2.44
C ARG A 202 20.93 6.64 2.13
N LEU A 203 20.27 5.90 1.24
CA LEU A 203 20.76 4.59 0.84
C LEU A 203 22.11 4.64 0.10
N LEU A 204 22.36 5.70 -0.68
CA LEU A 204 23.70 5.94 -1.26
C LEU A 204 24.77 6.22 -0.19
N TYR A 205 24.45 7.01 0.83
CA TYR A 205 25.37 7.26 1.96
C TYR A 205 25.64 6.00 2.79
N VAL A 206 24.60 5.19 3.01
CA VAL A 206 24.74 3.86 3.63
C VAL A 206 25.69 2.99 2.81
N TRP A 207 25.52 2.99 1.49
CA TRP A 207 26.34 2.19 0.58
C TRP A 207 27.80 2.63 0.56
N ASP A 208 28.05 3.95 0.57
CA ASP A 208 29.39 4.52 0.69
C ASP A 208 30.08 4.09 2.00
N LYS A 209 29.35 4.15 3.13
CA LYS A 209 29.85 3.75 4.45
C LYS A 209 30.23 2.26 4.51
N LEU A 210 29.52 1.38 3.82
CA LEU A 210 29.82 -0.05 3.72
C LEU A 210 31.11 -0.36 2.97
N ASN A 211 31.73 0.66 2.34
CA ASN A 211 32.93 0.49 1.53
C ASN A 211 32.79 -0.58 0.45
N PRO A 212 31.99 -0.32 -0.58
CA PRO A 212 31.55 -1.30 -1.59
C PRO A 212 32.70 -1.95 -2.37
N ASP A 213 33.90 -1.37 -2.38
CA ASP A 213 35.08 -1.96 -3.01
C ASP A 213 35.58 -3.24 -2.27
N LYS A 214 35.08 -3.49 -1.06
CA LYS A 214 35.39 -4.68 -0.27
C LYS A 214 34.35 -5.79 -0.31
N THR A 215 33.26 -5.58 -1.04
CA THR A 215 32.16 -6.55 -1.15
C THR A 215 31.74 -6.72 -2.60
N ASP A 216 31.42 -7.95 -3.01
CA ASP A 216 30.82 -8.26 -4.32
C ASP A 216 29.30 -7.95 -4.36
N ALA A 217 28.75 -7.29 -3.35
CA ALA A 217 27.35 -6.94 -3.30
C ALA A 217 27.02 -5.75 -4.24
N GLU A 218 25.83 -5.78 -4.82
CA GLU A 218 25.29 -4.72 -5.68
C GLU A 218 24.08 -4.04 -5.02
N LEU A 219 23.96 -2.72 -5.16
CA LEU A 219 22.76 -1.97 -4.82
C LEU A 219 21.96 -1.66 -6.09
N ILE A 220 20.70 -2.10 -6.13
CA ILE A 220 19.84 -1.94 -7.31
C ILE A 220 18.65 -1.05 -6.96
N ILE A 221 18.54 0.09 -7.61
CA ILE A 221 17.43 1.03 -7.47
C ILE A 221 16.47 0.83 -8.64
N ILE A 222 15.35 0.16 -8.35
CA ILE A 222 14.32 -0.18 -9.34
C ILE A 222 13.18 0.84 -9.23
N GLY A 223 13.08 1.71 -10.20
CA GLY A 223 12.06 2.75 -10.23
C GLY A 223 12.54 4.05 -10.83
N ASP A 224 11.62 4.99 -10.95
CA ASP A 224 11.87 6.32 -11.51
C ASP A 224 11.16 7.38 -10.68
N GLY A 225 11.49 8.64 -10.90
CA GLY A 225 10.98 9.77 -10.14
C GLY A 225 11.06 11.10 -10.89
N ASP A 226 10.98 12.18 -10.12
CA ASP A 226 11.21 13.52 -10.67
C ASP A 226 12.61 13.63 -11.26
N LYS A 227 12.72 14.20 -12.45
CA LYS A 227 13.98 14.30 -13.19
C LYS A 227 15.08 14.99 -12.37
N ALA A 228 14.76 16.10 -11.69
CA ALA A 228 15.76 16.86 -10.92
C ALA A 228 16.29 16.03 -9.76
N TYR A 229 15.42 15.27 -9.06
CA TYR A 229 15.85 14.38 -7.99
C TYR A 229 16.64 13.17 -8.50
N MET A 230 16.25 12.60 -9.64
CA MET A 230 17.03 11.52 -10.29
C MET A 230 18.43 12.01 -10.71
N ASP A 231 18.53 13.20 -11.31
CA ASP A 231 19.81 13.80 -11.71
C ASP A 231 20.70 14.06 -10.46
N PHE A 232 20.11 14.55 -9.38
CA PHE A 232 20.79 14.72 -8.09
C PHE A 232 21.35 13.39 -7.56
N LEU A 233 20.55 12.32 -7.52
CA LEU A 233 21.01 11.02 -7.03
C LEU A 233 22.16 10.43 -7.87
N LYS A 234 22.14 10.60 -9.19
CA LYS A 234 23.22 10.17 -10.07
C LYS A 234 24.49 11.00 -9.88
N ALA A 235 24.34 12.30 -9.62
CA ALA A 235 25.47 13.15 -9.24
C ALA A 235 26.11 12.71 -7.92
N GLU A 236 25.29 12.39 -6.91
CA GLU A 236 25.75 11.84 -5.63
C GLU A 236 26.45 10.50 -5.79
N GLN A 237 25.89 9.57 -6.61
CA GLN A 237 26.55 8.32 -6.96
C GLN A 237 27.95 8.55 -7.54
N THR A 238 28.09 9.53 -8.44
CA THR A 238 29.37 9.87 -9.07
C THR A 238 30.32 10.50 -8.06
N ARG A 239 29.85 11.45 -7.23
CA ARG A 239 30.62 12.14 -6.19
C ARG A 239 31.20 11.16 -5.19
N LEU A 240 30.42 10.14 -4.79
CA LEU A 240 30.81 9.08 -3.85
C LEU A 240 31.55 7.91 -4.53
N ASN A 241 31.76 7.96 -5.85
CA ASN A 241 32.42 6.91 -6.66
C ASN A 241 31.81 5.51 -6.48
N LEU A 242 30.49 5.40 -6.40
CA LEU A 242 29.78 4.14 -6.16
C LEU A 242 29.58 3.36 -7.48
N LYS A 243 30.52 2.48 -7.82
CA LYS A 243 30.53 1.73 -9.10
C LYS A 243 29.50 0.61 -9.15
N ASN A 244 29.12 0.03 -8.01
CA ASN A 244 28.21 -1.11 -7.88
C ASN A 244 26.78 -0.69 -7.44
N VAL A 245 26.37 0.55 -7.76
CA VAL A 245 24.99 1.03 -7.65
C VAL A 245 24.38 1.14 -9.04
N ILE A 246 23.25 0.48 -9.25
CA ILE A 246 22.58 0.38 -10.56
C ILE A 246 21.19 1.01 -10.47
N PHE A 247 20.91 2.02 -11.30
CA PHE A 247 19.58 2.57 -11.51
C PHE A 247 18.95 1.95 -12.75
N THR A 248 17.88 1.16 -12.58
CA THR A 248 17.22 0.48 -13.71
C THR A 248 16.21 1.36 -14.43
N GLY A 249 15.75 2.45 -13.80
CA GLY A 249 14.57 3.18 -14.25
C GLY A 249 13.28 2.45 -13.93
N PHE A 250 12.17 2.92 -14.49
CA PHE A 250 10.84 2.35 -14.28
C PHE A 250 10.69 1.02 -15.03
N LEU A 251 10.35 -0.04 -14.29
CA LEU A 251 10.12 -1.38 -14.83
C LEU A 251 8.67 -1.82 -14.60
N THR A 252 8.11 -2.56 -15.55
CA THR A 252 6.75 -3.15 -15.47
C THR A 252 6.76 -4.61 -15.96
N GLY A 253 5.70 -5.33 -15.65
CA GLY A 253 5.52 -6.71 -16.12
C GLY A 253 6.70 -7.61 -15.77
N GLU A 254 7.07 -8.46 -16.71
CA GLU A 254 8.13 -9.46 -16.52
C GLU A 254 9.50 -8.85 -16.14
N ALA A 255 9.84 -7.67 -16.67
CA ALA A 255 11.10 -6.99 -16.32
C ALA A 255 11.14 -6.60 -14.83
N LYS A 256 10.02 -6.09 -14.28
CA LYS A 256 9.88 -5.80 -12.84
C LYS A 256 10.01 -7.08 -12.03
N GLU A 257 9.31 -8.14 -12.44
CA GLU A 257 9.33 -9.43 -11.76
C GLU A 257 10.74 -10.05 -11.72
N ASN A 258 11.44 -10.05 -12.85
CA ASN A 258 12.80 -10.56 -12.96
C ASN A 258 13.78 -9.74 -12.10
N ALA A 259 13.67 -8.40 -12.10
CA ALA A 259 14.48 -7.54 -11.26
C ALA A 259 14.23 -7.81 -9.78
N LEU A 260 12.97 -7.88 -9.34
CA LEU A 260 12.62 -8.20 -7.96
C LEU A 260 13.12 -9.60 -7.56
N ASN A 261 12.87 -10.62 -8.39
CA ASN A 261 13.32 -12.00 -8.14
C ASN A 261 14.85 -12.14 -8.09
N SER A 262 15.61 -11.21 -8.68
CA SER A 262 17.07 -11.24 -8.61
C SER A 262 17.63 -10.82 -7.26
N LEU A 263 16.84 -10.12 -6.43
CA LEU A 263 17.29 -9.57 -5.16
C LEU A 263 17.52 -10.65 -4.11
N SER A 264 18.55 -10.44 -3.29
CA SER A 264 18.79 -11.19 -2.05
C SER A 264 18.00 -10.59 -0.88
N TYR A 265 17.89 -9.26 -0.85
CA TYR A 265 17.17 -8.49 0.13
C TYR A 265 16.51 -7.27 -0.50
N LEU A 266 15.34 -6.90 0.00
CA LEU A 266 14.70 -5.62 -0.32
C LEU A 266 14.97 -4.63 0.82
N VAL A 267 15.31 -3.36 0.49
CA VAL A 267 15.43 -2.28 1.47
C VAL A 267 14.36 -1.23 1.24
N VAL A 268 13.66 -0.83 2.30
CA VAL A 268 12.59 0.17 2.27
C VAL A 268 12.91 1.26 3.32
N PRO A 269 13.79 2.23 2.99
CA PRO A 269 14.26 3.27 3.92
C PRO A 269 13.31 4.47 3.95
N SER A 270 12.02 4.26 3.82
CA SER A 270 11.03 5.33 3.74
C SER A 270 10.85 6.03 5.09
N ASP A 271 10.73 7.36 5.10
CA ASP A 271 10.37 8.08 6.33
C ASP A 271 8.94 7.79 6.76
N PHE A 272 8.10 7.38 5.81
CA PHE A 272 6.70 7.13 6.02
C PHE A 272 6.10 6.27 4.91
N GLU A 273 5.39 5.22 5.31
CA GLU A 273 4.53 4.38 4.47
C GLU A 273 3.18 4.13 5.16
N ASN A 274 2.10 4.16 4.41
CA ASN A 274 0.82 3.73 4.97
C ASN A 274 0.76 2.21 5.17
N PHE A 275 1.19 1.45 4.16
CA PHE A 275 1.27 0.00 4.22
C PHE A 275 2.57 -0.53 3.63
N GLY A 276 3.05 0.03 2.49
CA GLY A 276 4.27 -0.43 1.85
C GLY A 276 4.06 -1.74 1.09
N MET A 277 3.16 -1.75 0.08
CA MET A 277 2.81 -2.95 -0.71
C MET A 277 4.00 -3.75 -1.20
N ILE A 278 5.14 -3.10 -1.47
CA ILE A 278 6.34 -3.78 -1.94
C ILE A 278 6.94 -4.75 -0.91
N ILE A 279 6.70 -4.52 0.38
CA ILE A 279 7.20 -5.38 1.45
C ILE A 279 6.57 -6.78 1.35
N PRO A 280 5.25 -6.95 1.41
CA PRO A 280 4.66 -8.27 1.26
C PRO A 280 4.81 -8.84 -0.16
N GLU A 281 4.95 -8.00 -1.22
CA GLU A 281 5.31 -8.46 -2.56
C GLU A 281 6.72 -9.12 -2.59
N ALA A 282 7.68 -8.59 -1.85
CA ALA A 282 9.01 -9.21 -1.70
C ALA A 282 8.97 -10.46 -0.82
N LEU A 283 8.28 -10.39 0.31
CA LEU A 283 8.18 -11.52 1.24
C LEU A 283 7.54 -12.75 0.60
N ILE A 284 6.49 -12.60 -0.23
CA ILE A 284 5.86 -13.75 -0.91
C ILE A 284 6.80 -14.42 -1.93
N LYS A 285 7.79 -13.69 -2.44
CA LYS A 285 8.86 -14.21 -3.29
C LYS A 285 10.05 -14.79 -2.50
N GLY A 286 9.93 -14.83 -1.17
CA GLY A 286 10.98 -15.34 -0.29
C GLY A 286 12.19 -14.41 -0.18
N ILE A 287 11.99 -13.12 -0.39
CA ILE A 287 13.01 -12.07 -0.26
C ILE A 287 12.86 -11.40 1.09
N PRO A 288 13.80 -11.59 2.04
CA PRO A 288 13.78 -10.90 3.31
C PRO A 288 13.89 -9.39 3.14
N VAL A 289 13.30 -8.63 4.07
CA VAL A 289 13.17 -7.19 3.94
C VAL A 289 13.87 -6.45 5.08
N ILE A 290 14.57 -5.38 4.74
CA ILE A 290 15.08 -4.38 5.68
C ILE A 290 14.19 -3.14 5.54
N ALA A 291 13.38 -2.85 6.53
CA ALA A 291 12.46 -1.73 6.49
C ALA A 291 12.69 -0.77 7.65
N SER A 292 12.52 0.51 7.39
CA SER A 292 12.57 1.54 8.43
C SER A 292 11.34 1.48 9.34
N LYS A 293 11.47 2.00 10.55
CA LYS A 293 10.34 2.23 11.48
C LYS A 293 9.33 3.26 10.97
N GLY A 294 9.59 3.91 9.84
CA GLY A 294 8.60 4.66 9.07
C GLY A 294 7.61 3.79 8.29
N THR A 295 7.70 2.46 8.44
CA THR A 295 6.77 1.49 7.84
C THR A 295 6.06 0.70 8.94
N PRO A 296 4.79 0.27 8.76
CA PRO A 296 4.06 -0.50 9.76
C PRO A 296 4.38 -2.01 9.68
N TRP A 297 5.67 -2.38 9.71
CA TRP A 297 6.14 -3.75 9.48
C TRP A 297 7.02 -4.29 10.61
N GLU A 298 6.61 -4.06 11.87
CA GLU A 298 7.25 -4.65 13.05
C GLU A 298 7.33 -6.18 12.96
N GLU A 299 6.41 -6.81 12.25
CA GLU A 299 6.35 -8.25 12.02
C GLU A 299 7.61 -8.80 11.32
N LEU A 300 8.37 -7.98 10.58
CA LEU A 300 9.66 -8.41 10.02
C LEU A 300 10.62 -8.94 11.10
N GLY A 301 10.66 -8.28 12.25
CA GLY A 301 11.44 -8.73 13.40
C GLY A 301 10.81 -9.91 14.13
N THR A 302 9.51 -9.85 14.44
CA THR A 302 8.80 -10.87 15.23
C THR A 302 8.69 -12.22 14.53
N TYR A 303 8.61 -12.21 13.18
CA TYR A 303 8.61 -13.42 12.35
C TYR A 303 10.01 -13.81 11.85
N TYR A 304 11.04 -13.05 12.21
CA TYR A 304 12.42 -13.31 11.76
C TYR A 304 12.54 -13.45 10.24
N CYS A 305 11.80 -12.64 9.49
CA CYS A 305 11.80 -12.61 8.03
C CYS A 305 12.45 -11.35 7.45
N GLY A 306 13.04 -10.53 8.31
CA GLY A 306 13.70 -9.27 7.96
C GLY A 306 14.11 -8.49 9.18
N TRP A 307 14.31 -7.18 8.99
CA TRP A 307 14.65 -6.22 10.05
C TRP A 307 13.77 -5.00 9.95
N TRP A 308 13.32 -4.49 11.10
CA TRP A 308 12.58 -3.25 11.23
C TRP A 308 13.35 -2.32 12.16
N VAL A 309 13.98 -1.28 11.58
CA VAL A 309 15.06 -0.53 12.20
C VAL A 309 14.88 0.98 12.10
N GLU A 310 15.65 1.74 12.89
CA GLU A 310 15.70 3.19 12.76
C GLU A 310 16.20 3.60 11.37
N ASN A 311 15.71 4.75 10.87
CA ASN A 311 15.98 5.20 9.52
C ASN A 311 17.16 6.20 9.49
N ASP A 312 18.26 5.88 10.15
CA ASP A 312 19.53 6.61 10.09
C ASP A 312 20.61 5.83 9.32
N VAL A 313 21.66 6.50 8.91
CA VAL A 313 22.71 5.91 8.07
C VAL A 313 23.48 4.82 8.83
N GLU A 314 23.75 5.02 10.12
CA GLU A 314 24.49 4.11 10.97
C GLU A 314 23.76 2.78 11.12
N THR A 315 22.53 2.85 11.60
CA THR A 315 21.68 1.66 11.85
C THR A 315 21.40 0.88 10.56
N LEU A 316 21.11 1.60 9.46
CA LEU A 316 20.90 0.95 8.16
C LEU A 316 22.18 0.29 7.65
N ALA A 317 23.35 0.92 7.79
CA ALA A 317 24.62 0.33 7.35
C ALA A 317 24.94 -0.94 8.13
N GLU A 318 24.84 -0.92 9.46
CA GLU A 318 25.04 -2.11 10.30
C GLU A 318 24.08 -3.24 9.94
N THR A 319 22.81 -2.89 9.69
CA THR A 319 21.78 -3.89 9.33
C THR A 319 22.03 -4.49 7.94
N ILE A 320 22.41 -3.67 6.97
CA ILE A 320 22.73 -4.15 5.62
C ILE A 320 24.01 -4.99 5.65
N GLN A 321 25.04 -4.61 6.41
CA GLN A 321 26.24 -5.43 6.60
C GLN A 321 25.86 -6.80 7.20
N LYS A 322 25.05 -6.80 8.26
CA LYS A 322 24.54 -8.05 8.86
C LYS A 322 23.77 -8.90 7.87
N ALA A 323 23.00 -8.29 6.97
CA ALA A 323 22.29 -9.01 5.91
C ALA A 323 23.26 -9.62 4.89
N ILE A 324 24.32 -8.88 4.49
CA ILE A 324 25.38 -9.36 3.60
C ILE A 324 26.11 -10.56 4.22
N ASP A 325 26.43 -10.49 5.51
CA ASP A 325 27.16 -11.53 6.25
C ASP A 325 26.27 -12.73 6.65
N THR A 326 24.96 -12.64 6.40
CA THR A 326 24.02 -13.71 6.74
C THR A 326 24.24 -14.93 5.84
N PRO A 327 24.51 -16.13 6.41
CA PRO A 327 24.67 -17.35 5.62
C PRO A 327 23.45 -17.63 4.74
N GLU A 328 23.68 -18.14 3.55
CA GLU A 328 22.64 -18.41 2.55
C GLU A 328 21.50 -19.29 3.09
N SER A 329 21.84 -20.33 3.88
CA SER A 329 20.83 -21.18 4.50
C SER A 329 19.89 -20.40 5.43
N LYS A 330 20.41 -19.45 6.22
CA LYS A 330 19.60 -18.58 7.09
C LYS A 330 18.76 -17.61 6.27
N ARG A 331 19.29 -17.04 5.20
CA ARG A 331 18.53 -16.16 4.29
C ARG A 331 17.34 -16.92 3.68
N ILE A 332 17.54 -18.16 3.25
CA ILE A 332 16.47 -19.04 2.75
C ILE A 332 15.39 -19.28 3.82
N GLU A 333 15.79 -19.57 5.06
CA GLU A 333 14.85 -19.72 6.16
C GLU A 333 14.04 -18.44 6.44
N MET A 334 14.69 -17.27 6.43
CA MET A 334 14.03 -15.97 6.56
C MET A 334 13.01 -15.77 5.43
N GLY A 335 13.37 -16.10 4.19
CA GLY A 335 12.47 -16.04 3.04
C GLY A 335 11.22 -16.90 3.21
N LYS A 336 11.41 -18.17 3.67
CA LYS A 336 10.29 -19.08 3.95
C LYS A 336 9.35 -18.54 5.04
N ARG A 337 9.90 -17.97 6.12
CA ARG A 337 9.08 -17.32 7.17
C ARG A 337 8.33 -16.12 6.65
N GLY A 338 8.92 -15.31 5.78
CA GLY A 338 8.25 -14.20 5.10
C GLY A 338 7.09 -14.65 4.23
N GLN A 339 7.28 -15.74 3.46
CA GLN A 339 6.21 -16.34 2.68
C GLN A 339 5.04 -16.82 3.55
N GLU A 340 5.35 -17.48 4.68
CA GLU A 340 4.33 -17.96 5.61
C GLU A 340 3.56 -16.79 6.24
N LEU A 341 4.26 -15.74 6.67
CA LEU A 341 3.64 -14.51 7.18
C LEU A 341 2.62 -13.93 6.18
N VAL A 342 3.01 -13.80 4.91
CA VAL A 342 2.13 -13.24 3.87
C VAL A 342 0.94 -14.16 3.61
N LYS A 343 1.13 -15.46 3.48
CA LYS A 343 0.05 -16.43 3.26
C LYS A 343 -0.98 -16.38 4.38
N THR A 344 -0.52 -16.35 5.62
CA THR A 344 -1.38 -16.45 6.81
C THR A 344 -2.13 -15.16 7.10
N ASN A 345 -1.52 -13.98 6.87
CA ASN A 345 -2.09 -12.72 7.34
C ASN A 345 -2.55 -11.78 6.20
N TYR A 346 -1.98 -11.90 5.01
CA TYR A 346 -2.09 -10.91 3.94
C TYR A 346 -2.59 -11.46 2.60
N SER A 347 -2.82 -12.79 2.50
CA SER A 347 -3.36 -13.35 1.25
C SER A 347 -4.74 -12.78 0.91
N VAL A 348 -5.05 -12.76 -0.38
CA VAL A 348 -6.36 -12.31 -0.90
C VAL A 348 -7.51 -13.02 -0.18
N GLU A 349 -7.36 -14.32 0.08
CA GLU A 349 -8.36 -15.16 0.73
C GLU A 349 -8.60 -14.75 2.19
N VAL A 350 -7.53 -14.50 2.95
CA VAL A 350 -7.60 -14.09 4.36
C VAL A 350 -8.21 -12.70 4.50
N VAL A 351 -7.76 -11.76 3.68
CA VAL A 351 -8.29 -10.38 3.69
C VAL A 351 -9.75 -10.35 3.25
N ALA A 352 -10.12 -11.11 2.21
CA ALA A 352 -11.51 -11.22 1.80
C ALA A 352 -12.41 -11.78 2.90
N GLN A 353 -11.93 -12.79 3.65
CA GLN A 353 -12.68 -13.35 4.79
C GLN A 353 -12.88 -12.31 5.91
N LYS A 354 -11.86 -11.53 6.25
CA LYS A 354 -11.98 -10.41 7.22
C LYS A 354 -12.99 -9.37 6.74
N MET A 355 -12.94 -9.00 5.44
CA MET A 355 -13.90 -8.06 4.86
C MET A 355 -15.35 -8.58 4.89
N ILE A 356 -15.57 -9.85 4.60
CA ILE A 356 -16.90 -10.48 4.68
C ILE A 356 -17.43 -10.42 6.12
N ARG A 357 -16.61 -10.77 7.11
CA ARG A 357 -16.97 -10.67 8.53
C ARG A 357 -17.30 -9.24 8.95
N LEU A 358 -16.55 -8.25 8.44
CA LEU A 358 -16.85 -6.83 8.68
C LEU A 358 -18.20 -6.45 8.09
N TYR A 359 -18.48 -6.81 6.84
CA TYR A 359 -19.74 -6.46 6.18
C TYR A 359 -20.94 -7.16 6.83
N ASP A 360 -20.77 -8.41 7.22
CA ASP A 360 -21.81 -9.17 7.93
C ASP A 360 -22.13 -8.53 9.28
N TRP A 361 -21.11 -8.19 10.06
CA TRP A 361 -21.28 -7.48 11.32
C TRP A 361 -22.00 -6.13 11.15
N ILE A 362 -21.68 -5.36 10.11
CA ILE A 362 -22.31 -4.06 9.85
C ILE A 362 -23.80 -4.23 9.47
N LEU A 363 -24.17 -5.27 8.72
CA LEU A 363 -25.54 -5.47 8.23
C LEU A 363 -26.43 -6.18 9.25
N ASN A 364 -25.91 -7.19 9.91
CA ASN A 364 -26.68 -8.11 10.72
C ASN A 364 -26.40 -7.96 12.23
N GLY A 365 -25.36 -7.22 12.62
CA GLY A 365 -24.95 -7.14 14.02
C GLY A 365 -24.24 -8.44 14.48
N GLY A 366 -24.35 -8.73 15.75
CA GLY A 366 -23.72 -9.92 16.36
C GLY A 366 -22.41 -9.60 17.06
N GLU A 367 -21.55 -10.62 17.23
CA GLU A 367 -20.26 -10.48 17.89
C GLU A 367 -19.32 -9.59 17.08
N LYS A 368 -18.73 -8.60 17.76
CA LYS A 368 -17.77 -7.66 17.15
C LYS A 368 -16.51 -8.42 16.73
N PRO A 369 -16.10 -8.36 15.43
CA PRO A 369 -14.85 -8.96 15.02
C PRO A 369 -13.65 -8.37 15.78
N GLU A 370 -12.66 -9.18 16.10
CA GLU A 370 -11.48 -8.83 16.88
C GLU A 370 -10.65 -7.67 16.26
N PHE A 371 -10.71 -7.52 14.94
CA PHE A 371 -10.04 -6.44 14.20
C PHE A 371 -10.86 -5.14 14.13
N VAL A 372 -12.03 -5.08 14.77
CA VAL A 372 -12.87 -3.86 14.87
C VAL A 372 -12.67 -3.23 16.24
N HIS A 373 -12.30 -1.97 16.25
CA HIS A 373 -12.04 -1.18 17.46
C HIS A 373 -13.12 -0.11 17.63
N LEU A 374 -13.77 -0.08 18.77
CA LEU A 374 -14.73 0.95 19.14
C LEU A 374 -13.99 2.14 19.79
N LEU A 375 -14.71 3.24 19.99
CA LEU A 375 -14.19 4.35 20.75
C LEU A 375 -14.07 3.93 22.23
N GLY A 376 -12.83 3.91 22.73
CA GLY A 376 -12.53 3.52 24.12
C GLY A 376 -12.02 2.09 24.30
N ASP A 377 -11.88 1.31 23.19
CA ASP A 377 -11.18 0.02 23.22
C ASP A 377 -9.68 0.22 23.43
#